data_37d5df69622648cc0761cc6308acbcbd
#
_entry.id   37d5df69622648cc0761cc6308acbcbd
#
_cell.length_a   1.000
_cell.length_b   1.000
_cell.length_c   1.000
_cell.angle_alpha   90.00
_cell.angle_beta   90.00
_cell.angle_gamma   90.00
#
_symmetry.space_group_name_H-M   'P 1'
#
loop_
_entity.id
_entity.type
_entity.pdbx_description
1 polymer ?
#
loop_
_entity_poly.entity_id
_entity_poly.type
_entity_poly.pdbx_seq_one_letter_code
_entity_poly.pdbx_strand_id
1 'polypeptide(L)'
;ALGFLYQDWYKLISKNLSEVDGINIELGCGASFIDQTNKSIKKTDVFLNSNTDFKLDAMEIGTKFKNKISNIILVNVFHHISNPELFLRSAEKSLLSEGRIIMIEPSNNIWSRLVYKLVGHEKFDTKQINWAFESKDPLLDSNQALSWIIFNRDYEKFKNLFPMFSLIKIKA
;
A
#
# COMPACT_ATOMS: atom_id res chain seq x y z
N ALA A 1 12.96 0.38 -19.40
CA ALA A 1 13.40 -0.25 -18.12
C ALA A 1 12.27 -0.24 -17.06
N LEU A 2 11.68 0.90 -16.73
CA LEU A 2 10.61 0.99 -15.71
C LEU A 2 9.39 0.12 -16.02
N GLY A 3 8.91 0.09 -17.26
CA GLY A 3 7.74 -0.72 -17.63
C GLY A 3 7.89 -2.23 -17.38
N PHE A 4 9.10 -2.79 -17.56
CA PHE A 4 9.35 -4.21 -17.23
C PHE A 4 9.30 -4.48 -15.73
N LEU A 5 9.81 -3.57 -14.91
CA LEU A 5 9.78 -3.69 -13.45
C LEU A 5 8.33 -3.72 -12.93
N TYR A 6 7.49 -2.81 -13.41
CA TYR A 6 6.06 -2.78 -13.05
C TYR A 6 5.33 -4.06 -13.49
N GLN A 7 5.61 -4.57 -14.69
CA GLN A 7 5.03 -5.84 -15.16
C GLN A 7 5.37 -7.01 -14.22
N ASP A 8 6.60 -7.10 -13.74
CA ASP A 8 6.99 -8.17 -12.81
C ASP A 8 6.33 -8.00 -11.43
N TRP A 9 6.18 -6.77 -10.96
CA TRP A 9 5.44 -6.47 -9.74
C TRP A 9 3.96 -6.87 -9.86
N TYR A 10 3.29 -6.50 -10.94
CA TYR A 10 1.89 -6.88 -11.14
C TYR A 10 1.70 -8.38 -11.37
N LYS A 11 2.65 -9.08 -11.99
CA LYS A 11 2.65 -10.55 -12.03
C LYS A 11 2.77 -11.16 -10.62
N LEU A 12 3.64 -10.57 -9.78
CA LEU A 12 3.78 -11.02 -8.39
C LEU A 12 2.49 -10.75 -7.59
N ILE A 13 1.87 -9.59 -7.75
CA ILE A 13 0.60 -9.24 -7.15
C ILE A 13 -0.47 -10.25 -7.58
N SER A 14 -0.63 -10.50 -8.88
CA SER A 14 -1.64 -11.42 -9.43
C SER A 14 -1.53 -12.85 -8.86
N LYS A 15 -0.31 -13.33 -8.62
CA LYS A 15 -0.07 -14.65 -8.00
C LYS A 15 -0.42 -14.72 -6.52
N ASN A 16 -0.58 -13.57 -5.86
CA ASN A 16 -0.83 -13.49 -4.42
C ASN A 16 -2.23 -12.93 -4.09
N LEU A 17 -3.08 -12.69 -5.08
CA LEU A 17 -4.46 -12.31 -4.85
C LEU A 17 -5.20 -13.40 -4.06
N SER A 18 -6.07 -12.99 -3.15
CA SER A 18 -7.07 -13.90 -2.57
C SER A 18 -8.08 -14.28 -3.65
N GLU A 19 -8.50 -15.54 -3.65
CA GLU A 19 -9.51 -16.06 -4.58
C GLU A 19 -10.94 -15.87 -4.05
N VAL A 20 -11.09 -15.28 -2.85
CA VAL A 20 -12.40 -15.01 -2.30
C VAL A 20 -13.17 -14.05 -3.22
N ASP A 21 -14.44 -14.33 -3.46
CA ASP A 21 -15.29 -13.54 -4.36
C ASP A 21 -15.63 -12.19 -3.74
N GLY A 22 -15.16 -11.12 -4.34
CA GLY A 22 -15.34 -9.75 -3.87
C GLY A 22 -14.61 -8.75 -4.77
N ILE A 23 -14.53 -7.51 -4.32
CA ILE A 23 -13.95 -6.41 -5.09
C ILE A 23 -12.42 -6.38 -4.89
N ASN A 24 -11.68 -6.29 -5.99
CA ASN A 24 -10.24 -5.99 -5.96
C ASN A 24 -10.04 -4.49 -6.20
N ILE A 25 -9.28 -3.82 -5.34
CA ILE A 25 -9.03 -2.37 -5.44
C ILE A 25 -7.52 -2.11 -5.41
N GLU A 26 -7.04 -1.30 -6.34
CA GLU A 26 -5.75 -0.64 -6.28
C GLU A 26 -5.93 0.77 -5.74
N LEU A 27 -5.23 1.10 -4.64
CA LEU A 27 -5.21 2.43 -4.02
C LEU A 27 -3.99 3.20 -4.51
N GLY A 28 -4.15 4.49 -4.83
CA GLY A 28 -3.08 5.33 -5.34
C GLY A 28 -2.55 4.85 -6.68
N CYS A 29 -3.46 4.54 -7.63
CA CYS A 29 -3.10 3.90 -8.89
C CYS A 29 -2.19 4.77 -9.78
N GLY A 30 -2.21 6.09 -9.65
CA GLY A 30 -1.40 6.98 -10.49
C GLY A 30 -1.51 6.66 -11.98
N ALA A 31 -0.36 6.35 -12.61
CA ALA A 31 -0.25 5.91 -14.00
C ALA A 31 -0.33 4.37 -14.14
N SER A 32 -1.07 3.68 -13.28
CA SER A 32 -1.14 2.23 -13.15
C SER A 32 -1.05 1.45 -14.47
N PHE A 33 -0.28 0.36 -14.44
CA PHE A 33 -0.17 -0.60 -15.53
C PHE A 33 -0.94 -1.91 -15.26
N ILE A 34 -1.80 -1.93 -14.24
CA ILE A 34 -2.46 -3.15 -13.76
C ILE A 34 -3.42 -3.74 -14.81
N ASP A 35 -3.98 -2.91 -15.68
CA ASP A 35 -4.86 -3.36 -16.77
C ASP A 35 -4.18 -4.34 -17.72
N GLN A 36 -2.85 -4.31 -17.81
CA GLN A 36 -2.09 -5.23 -18.66
C GLN A 36 -2.02 -6.63 -18.07
N THR A 37 -2.30 -6.78 -16.77
CA THR A 37 -2.16 -8.05 -16.03
C THR A 37 -3.49 -8.58 -15.49
N ASN A 38 -4.39 -7.71 -15.04
CA ASN A 38 -5.68 -8.10 -14.49
C ASN A 38 -6.73 -6.96 -14.55
N LYS A 39 -7.67 -7.05 -15.51
CA LYS A 39 -8.74 -6.05 -15.70
C LYS A 39 -9.83 -6.06 -14.64
N SER A 40 -9.86 -7.06 -13.74
CA SER A 40 -10.86 -7.14 -12.67
C SER A 40 -10.57 -6.21 -11.48
N ILE A 41 -9.45 -5.48 -11.48
CA ILE A 41 -9.03 -4.61 -10.38
C ILE A 41 -9.54 -3.19 -10.62
N LYS A 42 -10.27 -2.62 -9.64
CA LYS A 42 -10.72 -1.23 -9.65
C LYS A 42 -9.57 -0.31 -9.26
N LYS A 43 -9.28 0.67 -10.11
CA LYS A 43 -8.21 1.64 -9.93
C LYS A 43 -8.73 2.88 -9.23
N THR A 44 -8.13 3.25 -8.11
CA THR A 44 -8.55 4.41 -7.33
C THR A 44 -7.36 5.28 -6.92
N ASP A 45 -7.64 6.56 -6.73
CA ASP A 45 -6.65 7.53 -6.29
C ASP A 45 -7.34 8.64 -5.48
N VAL A 46 -6.58 9.39 -4.69
CA VAL A 46 -7.07 10.63 -4.04
C VAL A 46 -7.30 11.74 -5.07
N PHE A 47 -6.66 11.65 -6.22
CA PHE A 47 -6.87 12.54 -7.37
C PHE A 47 -7.48 11.78 -8.54
N LEU A 48 -8.48 12.39 -9.20
CA LEU A 48 -9.00 11.82 -10.44
C LEU A 48 -8.04 12.11 -11.61
N ASN A 49 -7.73 11.07 -12.36
CA ASN A 49 -6.98 11.15 -13.61
C ASN A 49 -7.60 10.19 -14.65
N SER A 50 -7.05 10.13 -15.85
CA SER A 50 -7.57 9.27 -16.92
C SER A 50 -7.51 7.77 -16.62
N ASN A 51 -6.74 7.36 -15.62
CA ASN A 51 -6.56 5.95 -15.26
C ASN A 51 -7.41 5.53 -14.05
N THR A 52 -8.04 6.48 -13.35
CA THR A 52 -8.86 6.17 -12.16
C THR A 52 -10.28 5.81 -12.53
N ASP A 53 -10.81 4.72 -11.96
CA ASP A 53 -12.24 4.39 -12.05
C ASP A 53 -13.07 5.33 -11.16
N PHE A 54 -12.56 5.66 -9.96
CA PHE A 54 -13.19 6.63 -9.05
C PHE A 54 -12.22 7.14 -7.97
N LYS A 55 -12.58 8.28 -7.39
CA LYS A 55 -11.81 8.89 -6.29
C LYS A 55 -12.04 8.14 -4.98
N LEU A 56 -10.94 7.79 -4.28
CA LEU A 56 -10.97 7.14 -2.98
C LEU A 56 -9.76 7.54 -2.15
N ASP A 57 -10.01 8.04 -0.94
CA ASP A 57 -9.00 8.11 0.11
C ASP A 57 -8.85 6.70 0.73
N ALA A 58 -7.62 6.23 0.85
CA ALA A 58 -7.31 4.93 1.45
C ALA A 58 -7.90 4.78 2.86
N MET A 59 -7.90 5.86 3.65
CA MET A 59 -8.44 5.87 5.01
C MET A 59 -9.97 5.73 5.08
N GLU A 60 -10.68 5.97 3.97
CA GLU A 60 -12.15 5.85 3.89
C GLU A 60 -12.65 4.50 3.34
N ILE A 61 -11.75 3.59 2.94
CA ILE A 61 -12.12 2.34 2.26
C ILE A 61 -13.11 1.50 3.08
N GLY A 62 -12.96 1.44 4.41
CA GLY A 62 -13.84 0.69 5.30
C GLY A 62 -15.24 1.28 5.43
N THR A 63 -15.39 2.59 5.20
CA THR A 63 -16.69 3.26 5.19
C THR A 63 -17.44 2.99 3.89
N LYS A 64 -16.72 3.02 2.77
CA LYS A 64 -17.31 2.86 1.43
C LYS A 64 -17.55 1.39 1.06
N PHE A 65 -16.73 0.45 1.56
CA PHE A 65 -16.71 -0.95 1.11
C PHE A 65 -16.73 -1.95 2.26
N LYS A 66 -17.50 -1.71 3.31
CA LYS A 66 -17.59 -2.60 4.48
C LYS A 66 -17.87 -4.06 4.06
N ASN A 67 -16.96 -4.99 4.40
CA ASN A 67 -17.04 -6.42 4.10
C ASN A 67 -17.33 -6.71 2.61
N LYS A 68 -16.61 -6.05 1.68
CA LYS A 68 -16.80 -6.23 0.24
C LYS A 68 -15.51 -6.44 -0.53
N ILE A 69 -14.36 -6.21 0.11
CA ILE A 69 -13.06 -6.21 -0.58
C ILE A 69 -12.38 -7.57 -0.41
N SER A 70 -12.00 -8.17 -1.53
CA SER A 70 -11.13 -9.36 -1.56
C SER A 70 -9.66 -8.99 -1.47
N ASN A 71 -9.26 -7.97 -2.24
CA ASN A 71 -7.86 -7.57 -2.29
C ASN A 71 -7.72 -6.04 -2.32
N ILE A 72 -6.85 -5.52 -1.45
CA ILE A 72 -6.38 -4.14 -1.46
C ILE A 72 -4.94 -4.16 -1.96
N ILE A 73 -4.64 -3.43 -3.01
CA ILE A 73 -3.33 -3.41 -3.67
C ILE A 73 -2.75 -2.00 -3.54
N LEU A 74 -1.48 -1.93 -3.11
CA LEU A 74 -0.71 -0.69 -3.03
C LEU A 74 0.67 -0.90 -3.66
N VAL A 75 1.03 -0.06 -4.61
CA VAL A 75 2.35 -0.10 -5.27
C VAL A 75 3.01 1.25 -5.10
N ASN A 76 3.99 1.34 -4.20
CA ASN A 76 4.67 2.58 -3.80
C ASN A 76 3.68 3.66 -3.28
N VAL A 77 2.73 3.28 -2.43
CA VAL A 77 1.67 4.18 -1.93
C VAL A 77 1.61 4.20 -0.41
N PHE A 78 1.88 3.08 0.27
CA PHE A 78 1.68 2.98 1.72
C PHE A 78 2.50 4.02 2.50
N HIS A 79 3.71 4.35 2.03
CA HIS A 79 4.57 5.34 2.65
C HIS A 79 4.10 6.80 2.52
N HIS A 80 3.09 7.06 1.66
CA HIS A 80 2.39 8.35 1.57
C HIS A 80 1.15 8.44 2.48
N ILE A 81 0.70 7.32 3.07
CA ILE A 81 -0.48 7.33 3.94
C ILE A 81 -0.11 7.97 5.27
N SER A 82 -0.62 9.18 5.50
CA SER A 82 -0.28 10.00 6.66
C SER A 82 -0.70 9.39 8.00
N ASN A 83 -1.74 8.56 8.01
CA ASN A 83 -2.19 7.81 9.19
C ASN A 83 -2.36 6.32 8.88
N PRO A 84 -1.26 5.54 8.91
CA PRO A 84 -1.27 4.11 8.61
C PRO A 84 -2.16 3.28 9.55
N GLU A 85 -2.27 3.66 10.82
CA GLU A 85 -3.15 2.96 11.77
C GLU A 85 -4.61 3.11 11.37
N LEU A 86 -5.04 4.33 11.02
CA LEU A 86 -6.40 4.57 10.54
C LEU A 86 -6.68 3.81 9.25
N PHE A 87 -5.73 3.82 8.30
CA PHE A 87 -5.85 3.02 7.08
C PHE A 87 -6.01 1.53 7.37
N LEU A 88 -5.15 0.95 8.21
CA LEU A 88 -5.20 -0.48 8.53
C LEU A 88 -6.52 -0.87 9.22
N ARG A 89 -7.06 -0.04 10.12
CA ARG A 89 -8.38 -0.23 10.71
C ARG A 89 -9.51 -0.13 9.68
N SER A 90 -9.37 0.78 8.73
CA SER A 90 -10.32 0.95 7.63
C SER A 90 -10.28 -0.24 6.67
N ALA A 91 -9.08 -0.72 6.35
CA ALA A 91 -8.86 -1.90 5.53
C ALA A 91 -9.45 -3.16 6.20
N GLU A 92 -9.21 -3.36 7.50
CA GLU A 92 -9.78 -4.49 8.27
C GLU A 92 -11.32 -4.51 8.18
N LYS A 93 -11.97 -3.34 8.27
CA LYS A 93 -13.43 -3.23 8.12
C LYS A 93 -13.94 -3.52 6.70
N SER A 94 -13.12 -3.27 5.69
CA SER A 94 -13.52 -3.44 4.29
C SER A 94 -13.30 -4.85 3.76
N LEU A 95 -12.30 -5.55 4.30
CA LEU A 95 -11.91 -6.87 3.83
C LEU A 95 -12.94 -7.94 4.18
N LEU A 96 -13.13 -8.85 3.26
CA LEU A 96 -13.78 -10.14 3.51
C LEU A 96 -12.87 -11.05 4.33
N SER A 97 -13.44 -12.10 4.94
CA SER A 97 -12.63 -13.20 5.48
C SER A 97 -11.72 -13.74 4.38
N GLU A 98 -10.44 -14.01 4.69
CA GLU A 98 -9.38 -14.41 3.74
C GLU A 98 -9.02 -13.32 2.70
N GLY A 99 -9.58 -12.12 2.81
CA GLY A 99 -9.17 -10.96 2.00
C GLY A 99 -7.72 -10.55 2.32
N ARG A 100 -7.04 -9.91 1.36
CA ARG A 100 -5.61 -9.59 1.47
C ARG A 100 -5.32 -8.13 1.24
N ILE A 101 -4.31 -7.62 1.94
CA ILE A 101 -3.59 -6.40 1.58
C ILE A 101 -2.28 -6.83 0.93
N ILE A 102 -2.02 -6.38 -0.29
CA ILE A 102 -0.82 -6.70 -1.05
C ILE A 102 -0.09 -5.40 -1.33
N MET A 103 1.14 -5.29 -0.83
CA MET A 103 1.93 -4.06 -0.94
C MET A 103 3.28 -4.33 -1.60
N ILE A 104 3.66 -3.43 -2.49
CA ILE A 104 5.03 -3.31 -3.00
C ILE A 104 5.55 -1.95 -2.56
N GLU A 105 6.53 -1.95 -1.67
CA GLU A 105 7.02 -0.76 -1.00
C GLU A 105 8.56 -0.70 -1.01
N PRO A 106 9.15 0.49 -0.85
CA PRO A 106 10.58 0.66 -0.72
C PRO A 106 11.18 -0.20 0.39
N SER A 107 12.27 -0.88 0.09
CA SER A 107 12.96 -1.73 1.07
C SER A 107 14.02 -0.94 1.84
N ASN A 108 14.23 -1.31 3.12
CA ASN A 108 15.27 -0.72 3.96
C ASN A 108 16.57 -1.52 3.86
N ASN A 109 17.17 -1.58 2.67
CA ASN A 109 18.50 -2.15 2.49
C ASN A 109 19.57 -1.06 2.25
N ILE A 110 20.84 -1.45 2.30
CA ILE A 110 21.98 -0.51 2.17
C ILE A 110 21.93 0.24 0.82
N TRP A 111 21.58 -0.45 -0.25
CA TRP A 111 21.49 0.14 -1.60
C TRP A 111 20.32 1.12 -1.70
N SER A 112 19.15 0.75 -1.20
CA SER A 112 17.98 1.64 -1.18
C SER A 112 18.29 2.92 -0.39
N ARG A 113 18.90 2.79 0.80
CA ARG A 113 19.31 3.96 1.60
C ARG A 113 20.28 4.88 0.85
N LEU A 114 21.24 4.30 0.12
CA LEU A 114 22.20 5.09 -0.66
C LEU A 114 21.51 5.80 -1.82
N VAL A 115 20.67 5.11 -2.56
CA VAL A 115 19.93 5.67 -3.69
C VAL A 115 18.99 6.79 -3.22
N TYR A 116 18.20 6.56 -2.17
CA TYR A 116 17.28 7.56 -1.62
C TYR A 116 18.01 8.78 -1.07
N LYS A 117 19.21 8.60 -0.49
CA LYS A 117 20.02 9.72 -0.02
C LYS A 117 20.62 10.55 -1.15
N LEU A 118 20.93 9.95 -2.29
CA LEU A 118 21.61 10.61 -3.43
C LEU A 118 20.63 11.18 -4.47
N VAL A 119 19.49 10.55 -4.67
CA VAL A 119 18.55 10.84 -5.77
C VAL A 119 17.14 11.17 -5.26
N GLY A 120 16.81 10.78 -4.02
CA GLY A 120 15.46 10.88 -3.49
C GLY A 120 15.08 12.29 -3.02
N HIS A 121 13.95 12.77 -3.49
CA HIS A 121 13.28 13.97 -2.96
C HIS A 121 12.42 13.65 -1.73
N GLU A 122 12.23 12.37 -1.40
CA GLU A 122 11.36 11.90 -0.34
C GLU A 122 12.15 11.48 0.90
N LYS A 123 11.56 11.71 2.07
CA LYS A 123 12.16 11.39 3.37
C LYS A 123 12.28 9.88 3.55
N PHE A 124 13.45 9.41 4.03
CA PHE A 124 13.67 8.02 4.47
C PHE A 124 14.15 8.03 5.94
N ASP A 125 13.20 8.07 6.88
CA ASP A 125 13.47 8.21 8.31
C ASP A 125 13.05 6.96 9.09
N THR A 126 14.00 6.08 9.36
CA THR A 126 13.79 4.86 10.17
C THR A 126 13.61 5.13 11.67
N LYS A 127 13.90 6.37 12.12
CA LYS A 127 13.82 6.76 13.54
C LYS A 127 12.49 7.40 13.90
N GLN A 128 11.60 7.64 12.93
CA GLN A 128 10.27 8.17 13.21
C GLN A 128 9.57 7.34 14.29
N ILE A 129 9.12 8.00 15.36
CA ILE A 129 8.52 7.33 16.53
C ILE A 129 7.06 6.97 16.26
N ASN A 130 6.28 7.94 15.80
CA ASN A 130 4.86 7.74 15.51
C ASN A 130 4.69 7.23 14.08
N TRP A 131 3.74 6.31 13.87
CA TRP A 131 3.42 5.88 12.52
C TRP A 131 2.78 6.99 11.71
N ALA A 132 1.90 7.80 12.34
CA ALA A 132 1.27 8.95 11.70
C ALA A 132 2.24 10.13 11.59
N PHE A 133 2.05 10.92 10.54
CA PHE A 133 2.77 12.16 10.28
C PHE A 133 1.80 13.22 9.72
N GLU A 134 2.16 14.50 9.88
CA GLU A 134 1.40 15.58 9.25
C GLU A 134 1.66 15.57 7.74
N SER A 135 0.60 15.60 6.95
CA SER A 135 0.68 15.74 5.50
C SER A 135 -0.14 16.94 5.06
N LYS A 136 0.50 17.83 4.34
CA LYS A 136 -0.12 18.97 3.65
C LYS A 136 -0.34 18.66 2.17
N ASP A 137 0.52 17.82 1.61
CA ASP A 137 0.46 17.36 0.23
C ASP A 137 0.62 15.84 0.17
N PRO A 138 -0.46 15.09 -0.14
CA PRO A 138 -0.41 13.63 -0.19
C PRO A 138 0.57 13.04 -1.19
N LEU A 139 1.04 13.84 -2.19
CA LEU A 139 2.01 13.39 -3.20
C LEU A 139 3.45 13.61 -2.76
N LEU A 140 3.70 14.65 -1.96
CA LEU A 140 5.06 15.06 -1.57
C LEU A 140 5.44 14.59 -0.17
N ASP A 141 4.44 14.56 0.74
CA ASP A 141 4.69 14.18 2.12
C ASP A 141 4.68 12.65 2.25
N SER A 142 5.83 12.11 2.64
CA SER A 142 5.99 10.65 2.75
C SER A 142 7.09 10.30 3.74
N ASN A 143 7.10 9.03 4.18
CA ASN A 143 8.27 8.41 4.76
C ASN A 143 8.47 7.03 4.14
N GLN A 144 9.40 6.91 3.21
CA GLN A 144 9.70 5.67 2.50
C GLN A 144 10.11 4.50 3.42
N ALA A 145 10.52 4.79 4.67
CA ALA A 145 10.82 3.76 5.67
C ALA A 145 9.56 3.23 6.38
N LEU A 146 8.36 3.75 6.10
CA LEU A 146 7.15 3.50 6.90
C LEU A 146 6.75 2.03 6.92
N SER A 147 6.76 1.35 5.79
CA SER A 147 6.46 -0.08 5.71
C SER A 147 7.44 -0.91 6.54
N TRP A 148 8.74 -0.59 6.48
CA TRP A 148 9.75 -1.25 7.31
C TRP A 148 9.54 -0.95 8.80
N ILE A 149 9.21 0.29 9.15
CA ILE A 149 8.91 0.69 10.54
C ILE A 149 7.80 -0.20 11.10
N ILE A 150 6.68 -0.30 10.41
CA ILE A 150 5.48 -0.99 10.90
C ILE A 150 5.64 -2.51 10.90
N PHE A 151 6.12 -3.08 9.79
CA PHE A 151 6.14 -4.53 9.59
C PHE A 151 7.43 -5.23 10.00
N ASN A 152 8.46 -4.47 10.41
CA ASN A 152 9.72 -5.01 10.92
C ASN A 152 10.08 -4.44 12.30
N ARG A 153 10.35 -3.13 12.40
CA ARG A 153 10.77 -2.53 13.67
C ARG A 153 9.71 -2.65 14.76
N ASP A 154 8.47 -2.32 14.43
CA ASP A 154 7.35 -2.26 15.36
C ASP A 154 6.37 -3.44 15.18
N TYR A 155 6.86 -4.59 14.69
CA TYR A 155 6.03 -5.74 14.34
C TYR A 155 5.16 -6.24 15.50
N GLU A 156 5.68 -6.29 16.72
CA GLU A 156 4.90 -6.71 17.91
C GLU A 156 3.77 -5.71 18.20
N LYS A 157 4.02 -4.40 18.04
CA LYS A 157 2.97 -3.39 18.13
C LYS A 157 1.90 -3.59 17.06
N PHE A 158 2.31 -3.86 15.82
CA PHE A 158 1.38 -4.16 14.72
C PHE A 158 0.49 -5.37 15.05
N LYS A 159 1.07 -6.48 15.48
CA LYS A 159 0.32 -7.70 15.86
C LYS A 159 -0.70 -7.45 16.98
N ASN A 160 -0.31 -6.68 17.98
CA ASN A 160 -1.20 -6.36 19.11
C ASN A 160 -2.38 -5.46 18.68
N LEU A 161 -2.16 -4.50 17.78
CA LEU A 161 -3.20 -3.59 17.28
C LEU A 161 -4.12 -4.26 16.24
N PHE A 162 -3.59 -5.21 15.47
CA PHE A 162 -4.25 -5.86 14.34
C PHE A 162 -4.12 -7.39 14.41
N PRO A 163 -4.68 -8.05 15.44
CA PRO A 163 -4.53 -9.50 15.65
C PRO A 163 -5.18 -10.34 14.53
N MET A 164 -6.09 -9.74 13.75
CA MET A 164 -6.74 -10.41 12.62
C MET A 164 -5.85 -10.47 11.37
N PHE A 165 -4.82 -9.62 11.28
CA PHE A 165 -3.88 -9.67 10.17
C PHE A 165 -2.73 -10.65 10.47
N SER A 166 -2.39 -11.46 9.48
CA SER A 166 -1.16 -12.27 9.46
C SER A 166 -0.26 -11.83 8.31
N LEU A 167 1.02 -11.65 8.61
CA LEU A 167 2.01 -11.31 7.58
C LEU A 167 2.43 -12.58 6.84
N ILE A 168 2.12 -12.65 5.54
CA ILE A 168 2.38 -13.86 4.72
C ILE A 168 3.82 -13.87 4.19
N LYS A 169 4.38 -12.72 3.82
CA LYS A 169 5.71 -12.65 3.21
C LYS A 169 6.32 -11.27 3.33
N ILE A 170 7.59 -11.22 3.74
CA ILE A 170 8.46 -10.07 3.56
C ILE A 170 9.53 -10.46 2.54
N LYS A 171 9.67 -9.69 1.47
CA LYS A 171 10.89 -9.68 0.64
C LYS A 171 11.60 -8.36 0.90
N ALA A 172 12.82 -8.42 1.40
CA ALA A 172 13.75 -7.31 1.47
C ALA A 172 14.48 -7.16 0.14
#